data_d93328d30bed3ae4af2f57218a607380
#
_entry.id   d93328d30bed3ae4af2f57218a607380
#
_cell.length_a   1.000
_cell.length_b   1.000
_cell.length_c   1.000
_cell.angle_alpha   90.00
_cell.angle_beta   90.00
_cell.angle_gamma   90.00
#
_symmetry.space_group_name_H-M   'P 1'
#
loop_
_entity.id
_entity.type
_entity.pdbx_description
1 polymer ?
#
loop_
_entity_poly.entity_id
_entity_poly.type
_entity_poly.pdbx_seq_one_letter_code
_entity_poly.pdbx_strand_id
1 'polypeptide(L)'
;LNEQKIKQTEIEGLLKYTEKLEKEERKLRKFKHDYQNMLLSLKELADFEDRNEFKQGVMNLEEYFNVRFTSNEIWGFNDFDNLKNPYLKSIFISKVQDMREQKIIAEFSCPQIIENINIPIFDFVRVIGITLDNSIEAVCGHEDGRILMNISKNDDATKFVISNTMFATQKPIQQLISEGYTSMDNHSGLGLKNINEIQTNNSNLFVSYKYEKNLFVATIIVQE
;
A
#
# COMPACT_ATOMS: atom_id res chain seq x y z
N LEU A 1 -6.31 -35.10 -20.13
CA LEU A 1 -7.47 -34.36 -19.60
C LEU A 1 -7.14 -33.53 -18.35
N ASN A 2 -6.31 -34.02 -17.41
CA ASN A 2 -5.93 -33.30 -16.20
C ASN A 2 -4.92 -32.16 -16.47
N GLU A 3 -3.94 -32.40 -17.34
CA GLU A 3 -2.88 -31.43 -17.64
C GLU A 3 -3.39 -30.18 -18.40
N GLN A 4 -4.35 -30.39 -19.31
CA GLN A 4 -5.02 -29.27 -20.01
C GLN A 4 -5.89 -28.45 -19.06
N LYS A 5 -6.53 -29.05 -18.09
CA LYS A 5 -7.35 -28.35 -17.09
C LYS A 5 -6.47 -27.51 -16.15
N ILE A 6 -5.31 -28.04 -15.75
CA ILE A 6 -4.34 -27.31 -14.93
C ILE A 6 -3.81 -26.08 -15.68
N LYS A 7 -3.37 -26.26 -16.93
CA LYS A 7 -2.92 -25.14 -17.78
C LYS A 7 -4.00 -24.09 -18.02
N GLN A 8 -5.25 -24.51 -18.20
CA GLN A 8 -6.36 -23.57 -18.35
C GLN A 8 -6.59 -22.73 -17.09
N THR A 9 -6.54 -23.35 -15.92
CA THR A 9 -6.69 -22.65 -14.62
C THR A 9 -5.52 -21.67 -14.37
N GLU A 10 -4.29 -22.06 -14.76
CA GLU A 10 -3.13 -21.17 -14.69
C GLU A 10 -3.27 -19.95 -15.60
N ILE A 11 -3.73 -20.14 -16.83
CA ILE A 11 -3.97 -19.06 -17.79
C ILE A 11 -5.06 -18.11 -17.28
N GLU A 12 -6.16 -18.62 -16.75
CA GLU A 12 -7.23 -17.81 -16.17
C GLU A 12 -6.74 -17.03 -14.94
N GLY A 13 -5.91 -17.65 -14.10
CA GLY A 13 -5.26 -16.97 -12.97
C GLY A 13 -4.34 -15.84 -13.40
N LEU A 14 -3.52 -16.07 -14.43
CA LEU A 14 -2.64 -15.06 -15.02
C LEU A 14 -3.42 -13.89 -15.64
N LEU A 15 -4.49 -14.16 -16.36
CA LEU A 15 -5.35 -13.12 -16.95
C LEU A 15 -5.97 -12.24 -15.86
N LYS A 16 -6.53 -12.84 -14.81
CA LYS A 16 -7.13 -12.13 -13.69
C LYS A 16 -6.10 -11.29 -12.92
N TYR A 17 -4.88 -11.79 -12.78
CA TYR A 17 -3.77 -11.05 -12.19
C TYR A 17 -3.35 -9.87 -13.07
N THR A 18 -3.26 -10.06 -14.37
CA THR A 18 -2.94 -8.98 -15.32
C THR A 18 -3.99 -7.87 -15.29
N GLU A 19 -5.28 -8.23 -15.26
CA GLU A 19 -6.38 -7.26 -15.11
C GLU A 19 -6.27 -6.47 -13.78
N LYS A 20 -5.93 -7.15 -12.67
CA LYS A 20 -5.72 -6.49 -11.37
C LYS A 20 -4.55 -5.50 -11.44
N LEU A 21 -3.42 -5.92 -12.01
CA LEU A 21 -2.25 -5.05 -12.21
C LEU A 21 -2.56 -3.83 -13.08
N GLU A 22 -3.28 -4.01 -14.19
CA GLU A 22 -3.68 -2.90 -15.05
C GLU A 22 -4.63 -1.93 -14.34
N LYS A 23 -5.51 -2.44 -13.46
CA LYS A 23 -6.39 -1.60 -12.65
C LYS A 23 -5.59 -0.76 -11.66
N GLU A 24 -4.62 -1.35 -10.97
CA GLU A 24 -3.74 -0.63 -10.05
C GLU A 24 -2.84 0.37 -10.80
N GLU A 25 -2.30 -0.01 -11.94
CA GLU A 25 -1.52 0.90 -12.79
C GLU A 25 -2.37 2.08 -13.27
N ARG A 26 -3.62 1.86 -13.65
CA ARG A 26 -4.57 2.94 -14.02
C ARG A 26 -4.84 3.87 -12.84
N LYS A 27 -5.03 3.35 -11.63
CA LYS A 27 -5.18 4.18 -10.41
C LYS A 27 -3.95 5.04 -10.18
N LEU A 28 -2.75 4.47 -10.28
CA LEU A 28 -1.48 5.18 -10.13
C LEU A 28 -1.29 6.24 -11.21
N ARG A 29 -1.61 5.94 -12.47
CA ARG A 29 -1.55 6.94 -13.57
C ARG A 29 -2.52 8.09 -13.32
N LYS A 30 -3.75 7.80 -12.90
CA LYS A 30 -4.73 8.82 -12.55
C LYS A 30 -4.24 9.70 -11.41
N PHE A 31 -3.73 9.09 -10.36
CA PHE A 31 -3.15 9.82 -9.23
C PHE A 31 -1.96 10.68 -9.66
N LYS A 32 -1.03 10.14 -10.46
CA LYS A 32 0.10 10.91 -11.01
C LYS A 32 -0.39 12.11 -11.81
N HIS A 33 -1.40 11.93 -12.66
CA HIS A 33 -1.99 13.01 -13.46
C HIS A 33 -2.62 14.09 -12.56
N ASP A 34 -3.42 13.68 -11.58
CA ASP A 34 -4.07 14.59 -10.65
C ASP A 34 -3.04 15.36 -9.81
N TYR A 35 -1.96 14.69 -9.39
CA TYR A 35 -0.84 15.32 -8.69
C TYR A 35 -0.07 16.32 -9.57
N GLN A 36 0.18 15.99 -10.84
CA GLN A 36 0.82 16.90 -11.78
C GLN A 36 -0.04 18.15 -12.02
N ASN A 37 -1.35 17.99 -12.15
CA ASN A 37 -2.28 19.09 -12.29
C ASN A 37 -2.28 19.99 -11.04
N MET A 38 -2.18 19.40 -9.85
CA MET A 38 -2.03 20.13 -8.60
C MET A 38 -0.75 20.98 -8.60
N LEU A 39 0.38 20.39 -8.97
CA LEU A 39 1.65 21.14 -9.04
C LEU A 39 1.59 22.27 -10.07
N LEU A 40 0.91 22.07 -11.20
CA LEU A 40 0.70 23.11 -12.20
C LEU A 40 -0.17 24.23 -11.65
N SER A 41 -1.28 23.90 -10.98
CA SER A 41 -2.15 24.90 -10.33
C SER A 41 -1.41 25.68 -9.24
N LEU A 42 -0.58 25.00 -8.43
CA LEU A 42 0.27 25.68 -7.44
C LEU A 42 1.29 26.63 -8.09
N LYS A 43 1.85 26.22 -9.23
CA LYS A 43 2.76 27.08 -9.98
C LYS A 43 2.07 28.32 -10.53
N GLU A 44 0.86 28.16 -11.11
CA GLU A 44 0.05 29.28 -11.59
C GLU A 44 -0.33 30.22 -10.45
N LEU A 45 -0.67 29.66 -9.25
CA LEU A 45 -0.96 30.46 -8.07
C LEU A 45 0.26 31.26 -7.58
N ALA A 46 1.48 30.73 -7.75
CA ALA A 46 2.71 31.41 -7.35
C ALA A 46 3.01 32.65 -8.21
N ASP A 47 2.41 32.74 -9.41
CA ASP A 47 2.55 33.90 -10.31
C ASP A 47 1.55 35.02 -9.98
N PHE A 48 0.64 34.84 -9.02
CA PHE A 48 -0.26 35.92 -8.56
C PHE A 48 0.50 36.97 -7.74
N GLU A 49 0.39 38.23 -8.14
CA GLU A 49 0.97 39.35 -7.40
C GLU A 49 0.17 39.72 -6.14
N ASP A 50 -1.15 39.42 -6.12
CA ASP A 50 -2.01 39.70 -4.97
C ASP A 50 -1.97 38.55 -3.96
N ARG A 51 -1.52 38.87 -2.75
CA ARG A 51 -1.41 37.96 -1.63
C ARG A 51 -2.75 37.34 -1.21
N ASN A 52 -3.86 38.05 -1.41
CA ASN A 52 -5.20 37.55 -1.06
C ASN A 52 -5.70 36.59 -2.10
N GLU A 53 -5.48 36.82 -3.40
CA GLU A 53 -5.79 35.91 -4.48
C GLU A 53 -4.98 34.62 -4.36
N PHE A 54 -3.68 34.71 -4.08
CA PHE A 54 -2.84 33.58 -3.79
C PHE A 54 -3.38 32.74 -2.62
N LYS A 55 -3.70 33.39 -1.49
CA LYS A 55 -4.23 32.73 -0.30
C LYS A 55 -5.56 32.02 -0.60
N GLN A 56 -6.47 32.70 -1.31
CA GLN A 56 -7.75 32.12 -1.70
C GLN A 56 -7.57 30.93 -2.66
N GLY A 57 -6.67 31.04 -3.61
CA GLY A 57 -6.34 29.96 -4.55
C GLY A 57 -5.77 28.73 -3.84
N VAL A 58 -4.87 28.93 -2.86
CA VAL A 58 -4.34 27.84 -2.03
C VAL A 58 -5.43 27.20 -1.19
N MET A 59 -6.33 27.98 -0.57
CA MET A 59 -7.45 27.46 0.21
C MET A 59 -8.43 26.65 -0.67
N ASN A 60 -8.74 27.12 -1.86
CA ASN A 60 -9.59 26.40 -2.81
C ASN A 60 -8.95 25.07 -3.26
N LEU A 61 -7.64 25.07 -3.47
CA LEU A 61 -6.87 23.89 -3.81
C LEU A 61 -6.85 22.89 -2.64
N GLU A 62 -6.65 23.39 -1.43
CA GLU A 62 -6.68 22.61 -0.19
C GLU A 62 -8.07 21.99 0.02
N GLU A 63 -9.15 22.74 -0.18
CA GLU A 63 -10.53 22.23 -0.10
C GLU A 63 -10.79 21.17 -1.17
N TYR A 64 -10.38 21.40 -2.43
CA TYR A 64 -10.51 20.44 -3.51
C TYR A 64 -9.80 19.12 -3.20
N PHE A 65 -8.60 19.19 -2.60
CA PHE A 65 -7.85 18.01 -2.18
C PHE A 65 -8.41 17.39 -0.91
N ASN A 66 -8.86 18.20 0.06
CA ASN A 66 -9.49 17.70 1.27
C ASN A 66 -10.76 16.92 0.97
N VAL A 67 -11.62 17.38 0.07
CA VAL A 67 -12.81 16.65 -0.37
C VAL A 67 -12.46 15.35 -1.10
N ARG A 68 -11.34 15.31 -1.81
CA ARG A 68 -10.95 14.17 -2.65
C ARG A 68 -9.98 13.20 -1.98
N PHE A 69 -9.18 13.69 -1.01
CA PHE A 69 -8.12 12.93 -0.36
C PHE A 69 -8.20 12.93 1.18
N THR A 70 -9.04 13.78 1.77
CA THR A 70 -9.24 13.85 3.22
C THR A 70 -10.70 14.10 3.53
N SER A 71 -11.51 13.09 3.56
CA SER A 71 -12.61 13.12 4.51
C SER A 71 -12.01 12.85 5.90
N ASN A 72 -11.49 13.92 6.56
CA ASN A 72 -10.92 13.85 7.93
C ASN A 72 -11.92 13.28 8.96
N GLU A 73 -13.21 13.31 8.69
CA GLU A 73 -14.24 12.64 9.51
C GLU A 73 -14.24 11.11 9.36
N ILE A 74 -13.53 10.59 8.33
CA ILE A 74 -13.59 9.17 7.98
C ILE A 74 -12.49 8.36 8.69
N TRP A 75 -11.35 8.98 9.08
CA TRP A 75 -10.14 8.17 9.29
C TRP A 75 -9.70 8.03 10.75
N GLY A 76 -9.94 9.00 11.60
CA GLY A 76 -9.44 8.95 12.98
C GLY A 76 -7.90 8.82 13.11
N PHE A 77 -7.18 8.85 11.99
CA PHE A 77 -5.74 8.64 11.92
C PHE A 77 -5.02 9.94 11.58
N ASN A 78 -4.72 10.75 12.58
CA ASN A 78 -3.93 11.98 12.42
C ASN A 78 -2.52 11.72 11.87
N ASP A 79 -2.02 10.50 12.03
CA ASP A 79 -0.66 10.10 11.66
C ASP A 79 -0.42 10.04 10.14
N PHE A 80 -1.46 10.03 9.30
CA PHE A 80 -1.28 10.11 7.84
C PHE A 80 -0.62 11.41 7.40
N ASP A 81 -0.73 12.47 8.17
CA ASP A 81 -0.10 13.75 7.87
C ASP A 81 1.42 13.70 8.03
N ASN A 82 1.94 12.73 8.73
CA ASN A 82 3.37 12.48 8.85
C ASN A 82 3.97 11.78 7.62
N LEU A 83 3.15 11.18 6.75
CA LEU A 83 3.59 10.69 5.44
C LEU A 83 3.61 11.85 4.44
N LYS A 84 4.79 12.43 4.21
CA LYS A 84 4.93 13.59 3.29
C LYS A 84 4.98 13.16 1.82
N ASN A 85 5.43 11.94 1.53
CA ASN A 85 5.41 11.43 0.17
C ASN A 85 3.97 11.13 -0.28
N PRO A 86 3.45 11.83 -1.31
CA PRO A 86 2.03 11.73 -1.70
C PRO A 86 1.65 10.36 -2.27
N TYR A 87 2.57 9.66 -2.94
CA TYR A 87 2.32 8.32 -3.47
C TYR A 87 2.17 7.30 -2.35
N LEU A 88 3.06 7.40 -1.35
CA LEU A 88 3.00 6.54 -0.18
C LEU A 88 1.74 6.82 0.66
N LYS A 89 1.42 8.09 0.90
CA LYS A 89 0.19 8.49 1.60
C LYS A 89 -1.05 7.95 0.87
N SER A 90 -1.10 8.09 -0.45
CA SER A 90 -2.23 7.66 -1.27
C SER A 90 -2.48 6.15 -1.21
N ILE A 91 -1.42 5.31 -1.27
CA ILE A 91 -1.61 3.86 -1.21
C ILE A 91 -2.16 3.42 0.15
N PHE A 92 -1.66 3.99 1.26
CA PHE A 92 -2.19 3.67 2.58
C PHE A 92 -3.66 4.10 2.72
N ILE A 93 -4.02 5.31 2.30
CA ILE A 93 -5.40 5.82 2.34
C ILE A 93 -6.32 4.91 1.51
N SER A 94 -5.92 4.57 0.27
CA SER A 94 -6.71 3.69 -0.60
C SER A 94 -6.94 2.33 0.04
N LYS A 95 -5.91 1.73 0.66
CA LYS A 95 -6.04 0.41 1.28
C LYS A 95 -6.85 0.42 2.57
N VAL A 96 -6.73 1.48 3.37
CA VAL A 96 -7.59 1.64 4.55
C VAL A 96 -9.05 1.83 4.13
N GLN A 97 -9.34 2.48 3.00
CA GLN A 97 -10.68 2.53 2.45
C GLN A 97 -11.19 1.14 2.03
N ASP A 98 -10.37 0.36 1.33
CA ASP A 98 -10.70 -1.02 0.96
C ASP A 98 -11.01 -1.88 2.22
N MET A 99 -10.21 -1.72 3.29
CA MET A 99 -10.43 -2.38 4.59
C MET A 99 -11.77 -2.01 5.22
N ARG A 100 -12.11 -0.72 5.19
CA ARG A 100 -13.36 -0.22 5.76
C ARG A 100 -14.59 -0.74 5.01
N GLU A 101 -14.54 -0.73 3.68
CA GLU A 101 -15.62 -1.27 2.85
C GLU A 101 -15.87 -2.75 3.14
N GLN A 102 -14.82 -3.48 3.53
CA GLN A 102 -14.87 -4.89 3.92
C GLN A 102 -15.08 -5.10 5.43
N LYS A 103 -15.32 -4.02 6.21
CA LYS A 103 -15.52 -4.05 7.67
C LYS A 103 -14.33 -4.63 8.45
N ILE A 104 -13.13 -4.51 7.91
CA ILE A 104 -11.89 -4.92 8.56
C ILE A 104 -11.47 -3.83 9.54
N ILE A 105 -11.09 -4.21 10.77
CA ILE A 105 -10.57 -3.28 11.77
C ILE A 105 -9.14 -2.91 11.39
N ALA A 106 -8.91 -1.63 11.07
CA ALA A 106 -7.61 -1.11 10.70
C ALA A 106 -7.07 -0.17 11.79
N GLU A 107 -5.79 -0.32 12.11
CA GLU A 107 -5.06 0.60 13.00
C GLU A 107 -3.81 1.09 12.26
N PHE A 108 -3.56 2.40 12.28
CA PHE A 108 -2.41 3.02 11.64
C PHE A 108 -1.65 3.90 12.63
N SER A 109 -0.34 3.77 12.66
CA SER A 109 0.55 4.61 13.47
C SER A 109 1.80 4.98 12.69
N CYS A 110 2.09 6.28 12.64
CA CYS A 110 3.27 6.87 12.04
C CYS A 110 3.69 8.10 12.84
N PRO A 111 4.30 7.93 14.03
CA PRO A 111 4.57 9.04 14.93
C PRO A 111 5.66 10.01 14.43
N GLN A 112 6.53 9.58 13.51
CA GLN A 112 7.58 10.41 12.94
C GLN A 112 7.24 10.86 11.51
N ILE A 113 7.76 12.02 11.12
CA ILE A 113 7.62 12.53 9.76
C ILE A 113 8.48 11.70 8.80
N ILE A 114 7.86 11.13 7.78
CA ILE A 114 8.50 10.38 6.69
C ILE A 114 8.44 11.23 5.43
N GLU A 115 9.53 11.92 5.11
CA GLU A 115 9.63 12.79 3.94
C GLU A 115 10.01 12.01 2.68
N ASN A 116 11.10 11.26 2.77
CA ASN A 116 11.67 10.51 1.66
C ASN A 116 11.90 9.05 2.04
N ILE A 117 11.83 8.20 1.04
CA ILE A 117 12.20 6.79 1.12
C ILE A 117 13.29 6.58 0.08
N ASN A 118 14.45 6.07 0.50
CA ASN A 118 15.62 5.87 -0.35
C ASN A 118 15.49 4.64 -1.27
N ILE A 119 14.37 4.56 -1.99
CA ILE A 119 14.05 3.55 -3.01
C ILE A 119 13.23 4.22 -4.11
N PRO A 120 13.28 3.75 -5.37
CA PRO A 120 12.36 4.19 -6.40
C PRO A 120 10.91 4.08 -5.91
N ILE A 121 10.22 5.21 -5.84
CA ILE A 121 8.94 5.33 -5.13
C ILE A 121 7.89 4.35 -5.65
N PHE A 122 7.86 4.08 -6.95
CA PHE A 122 6.88 3.16 -7.53
C PHE A 122 7.15 1.70 -7.16
N ASP A 123 8.42 1.31 -7.01
CA ASP A 123 8.80 -0.02 -6.51
C ASP A 123 8.37 -0.17 -5.07
N PHE A 124 8.60 0.86 -4.24
CA PHE A 124 8.23 0.83 -2.83
C PHE A 124 6.71 0.82 -2.64
N VAL A 125 5.97 1.66 -3.35
CA VAL A 125 4.48 1.67 -3.34
C VAL A 125 3.93 0.31 -3.76
N ARG A 126 4.57 -0.38 -4.71
CA ARG A 126 4.19 -1.72 -5.12
C ARG A 126 4.41 -2.75 -4.00
N VAL A 127 5.54 -2.69 -3.29
CA VAL A 127 5.81 -3.56 -2.12
C VAL A 127 4.75 -3.37 -1.04
N ILE A 128 4.47 -2.11 -0.67
CA ILE A 128 3.43 -1.78 0.32
C ILE A 128 2.05 -2.24 -0.15
N GLY A 129 1.70 -1.97 -1.41
CA GLY A 129 0.40 -2.35 -1.99
C GLY A 129 0.18 -3.87 -1.94
N ILE A 130 1.16 -4.66 -2.40
CA ILE A 130 1.08 -6.13 -2.36
C ILE A 130 0.97 -6.63 -0.92
N THR A 131 1.75 -6.06 0.02
CA THR A 131 1.73 -6.49 1.42
C THR A 131 0.36 -6.21 2.07
N LEU A 132 -0.22 -5.03 1.81
CA LEU A 132 -1.55 -4.67 2.31
C LEU A 132 -2.65 -5.52 1.66
N ASP A 133 -2.56 -5.79 0.35
CA ASP A 133 -3.50 -6.69 -0.34
C ASP A 133 -3.50 -8.08 0.27
N ASN A 134 -2.32 -8.66 0.51
CA ASN A 134 -2.19 -9.97 1.16
C ASN A 134 -2.79 -9.96 2.57
N SER A 135 -2.61 -8.87 3.31
CA SER A 135 -3.19 -8.72 4.66
C SER A 135 -4.71 -8.62 4.62
N ILE A 136 -5.28 -7.85 3.66
CA ILE A 136 -6.73 -7.72 3.46
C ILE A 136 -7.32 -9.07 3.07
N GLU A 137 -6.72 -9.76 2.12
CA GLU A 137 -7.16 -11.08 1.67
C GLU A 137 -7.17 -12.11 2.81
N ALA A 138 -6.16 -12.06 3.69
CA ALA A 138 -6.04 -12.99 4.81
C ALA A 138 -7.12 -12.83 5.89
N VAL A 139 -7.73 -11.64 6.03
CA VAL A 139 -8.74 -11.36 7.06
C VAL A 139 -10.14 -11.12 6.48
N CYS A 140 -10.27 -11.06 5.16
CA CYS A 140 -11.56 -10.83 4.49
C CYS A 140 -12.59 -11.89 4.88
N GLY A 141 -13.80 -11.45 5.23
CA GLY A 141 -14.90 -12.34 5.63
C GLY A 141 -14.85 -12.83 7.09
N HIS A 142 -13.87 -12.39 7.88
CA HIS A 142 -13.78 -12.70 9.32
C HIS A 142 -14.19 -11.49 10.15
N GLU A 143 -15.15 -11.66 11.08
CA GLU A 143 -15.67 -10.56 11.92
C GLU A 143 -14.61 -9.93 12.82
N ASP A 144 -13.62 -10.70 13.28
CA ASP A 144 -12.51 -10.25 14.12
C ASP A 144 -11.24 -9.92 13.31
N GLY A 145 -11.37 -9.74 11.98
CA GLY A 145 -10.27 -9.41 11.10
C GLY A 145 -9.66 -8.06 11.45
N ARG A 146 -8.34 -8.04 11.78
CA ARG A 146 -7.60 -6.82 12.12
C ARG A 146 -6.34 -6.70 11.30
N ILE A 147 -6.03 -5.48 10.91
CA ILE A 147 -4.77 -5.12 10.26
C ILE A 147 -4.16 -3.93 11.01
N LEU A 148 -2.90 -4.10 11.44
CA LEU A 148 -2.16 -3.07 12.13
C LEU A 148 -1.00 -2.63 11.23
N MET A 149 -0.87 -1.33 11.03
CA MET A 149 0.16 -0.70 10.21
C MET A 149 0.95 0.25 11.10
N ASN A 150 2.22 -0.04 11.31
CA ASN A 150 3.11 0.79 12.13
C ASN A 150 4.32 1.22 11.30
N ILE A 151 4.60 2.51 11.27
CA ILE A 151 5.74 3.11 10.59
C ILE A 151 6.59 3.81 11.63
N SER A 152 7.86 3.49 11.65
CA SER A 152 8.85 4.13 12.53
C SER A 152 10.12 4.44 11.76
N LYS A 153 10.77 5.55 12.13
CA LYS A 153 12.02 6.00 11.54
C LYS A 153 13.06 6.19 12.65
N ASN A 154 14.29 5.77 12.37
CA ASN A 154 15.48 6.16 13.13
C ASN A 154 16.53 6.74 12.17
N ASP A 155 17.73 7.02 12.69
CA ASP A 155 18.80 7.65 11.90
C ASP A 155 19.30 6.77 10.75
N ASP A 156 19.16 5.45 10.85
CA ASP A 156 19.74 4.48 9.92
C ASP A 156 18.70 3.89 8.95
N ALA A 157 17.42 3.90 9.32
CA ALA A 157 16.39 3.20 8.55
C ALA A 157 14.96 3.67 8.82
N THR A 158 14.12 3.53 7.82
CA THR A 158 12.65 3.60 7.96
C THR A 158 12.07 2.18 7.94
N LYS A 159 11.27 1.86 8.96
CA LYS A 159 10.68 0.54 9.16
C LYS A 159 9.16 0.61 9.05
N PHE A 160 8.59 -0.25 8.20
CA PHE A 160 7.16 -0.47 8.05
C PHE A 160 6.82 -1.86 8.57
N VAL A 161 5.90 -1.95 9.51
CA VAL A 161 5.40 -3.21 10.06
C VAL A 161 3.92 -3.30 9.75
N ILE A 162 3.55 -4.28 8.94
CA ILE A 162 2.16 -4.58 8.60
C ILE A 162 1.86 -5.95 9.16
N SER A 163 0.85 -6.03 10.02
CA SER A 163 0.46 -7.29 10.64
C SER A 163 -1.06 -7.49 10.55
N ASN A 164 -1.47 -8.74 10.37
CA ASN A 164 -2.87 -9.12 10.31
C ASN A 164 -3.16 -10.34 11.20
N THR A 165 -4.39 -10.41 11.69
CA THR A 165 -4.88 -11.61 12.39
C THR A 165 -4.84 -12.84 11.49
N MET A 166 -4.57 -13.98 12.08
CA MET A 166 -4.52 -15.26 11.39
C MET A 166 -5.73 -16.12 11.76
N PHE A 167 -6.38 -16.66 10.74
CA PHE A 167 -7.50 -17.59 10.87
C PHE A 167 -7.19 -18.99 10.32
N ALA A 168 -6.12 -19.10 9.54
CA ALA A 168 -5.68 -20.37 8.95
C ALA A 168 -4.53 -21.00 9.73
N THR A 169 -4.34 -22.31 9.52
CA THR A 169 -3.18 -23.04 10.07
C THR A 169 -1.88 -22.47 9.56
N GLN A 170 -0.92 -22.26 10.46
CA GLN A 170 0.42 -21.75 10.12
C GLN A 170 1.13 -22.72 9.18
N LYS A 171 1.51 -22.23 7.99
CA LYS A 171 2.41 -22.94 7.08
C LYS A 171 3.84 -22.43 7.27
N PRO A 172 4.87 -23.25 6.97
CA PRO A 172 6.24 -22.77 6.98
C PRO A 172 6.39 -21.53 6.10
N ILE A 173 6.95 -20.43 6.63
CA ILE A 173 7.12 -19.17 5.90
C ILE A 173 7.89 -19.37 4.59
N GLN A 174 8.87 -20.29 4.59
CA GLN A 174 9.65 -20.65 3.41
C GLN A 174 8.78 -21.19 2.27
N GLN A 175 7.72 -21.97 2.59
CA GLN A 175 6.75 -22.42 1.58
C GLN A 175 5.93 -21.25 1.01
N LEU A 176 5.53 -20.30 1.85
CA LEU A 176 4.79 -19.13 1.39
C LEU A 176 5.59 -18.28 0.40
N ILE A 177 6.91 -18.19 0.61
CA ILE A 177 7.82 -17.39 -0.24
C ILE A 177 8.17 -18.15 -1.52
N SER A 178 8.44 -19.49 -1.45
CA SER A 178 8.99 -20.27 -2.55
C SER A 178 7.95 -20.71 -3.58
N GLU A 179 6.72 -20.99 -3.16
CA GLU A 179 5.70 -21.62 -4.00
C GLU A 179 4.71 -20.65 -4.64
N GLY A 180 4.85 -19.32 -4.37
CA GLY A 180 3.83 -18.37 -4.82
C GLY A 180 2.45 -18.75 -4.26
N TYR A 181 2.42 -19.18 -2.99
CA TYR A 181 1.25 -19.73 -2.33
C TYR A 181 0.11 -18.71 -2.23
N THR A 182 -1.08 -19.14 -2.58
CA THR A 182 -2.32 -18.43 -2.24
C THR A 182 -3.18 -19.31 -1.36
N SER A 183 -3.79 -18.73 -0.33
CA SER A 183 -4.79 -19.41 0.50
C SER A 183 -6.15 -19.52 -0.20
N MET A 184 -6.32 -18.87 -1.33
CA MET A 184 -7.55 -18.87 -2.13
C MET A 184 -7.29 -19.45 -3.52
N ASP A 185 -8.20 -20.29 -4.01
CA ASP A 185 -8.14 -20.99 -5.30
C ASP A 185 -8.02 -20.08 -6.55
N ASN A 186 -8.03 -18.77 -6.39
CA ASN A 186 -8.07 -17.77 -7.46
C ASN A 186 -6.88 -16.79 -7.52
N HIS A 187 -5.84 -16.92 -6.68
CA HIS A 187 -4.70 -16.02 -6.68
C HIS A 187 -3.41 -16.72 -7.08
N SER A 188 -2.63 -16.08 -7.96
CA SER A 188 -1.45 -16.67 -8.60
C SER A 188 -0.21 -16.84 -7.71
N GLY A 189 -0.27 -16.44 -6.42
CA GLY A 189 0.88 -16.46 -5.53
C GLY A 189 2.08 -15.59 -5.95
N LEU A 190 1.91 -14.76 -6.98
CA LEU A 190 2.97 -13.95 -7.56
C LEU A 190 3.34 -12.72 -6.71
N GLY A 191 2.52 -12.37 -5.69
CA GLY A 191 2.75 -11.20 -4.86
C GLY A 191 4.09 -11.23 -4.13
N LEU A 192 4.35 -12.29 -3.37
CA LEU A 192 5.61 -12.43 -2.63
C LEU A 192 6.83 -12.59 -3.55
N LYS A 193 6.65 -13.23 -4.71
CA LYS A 193 7.71 -13.30 -5.72
C LYS A 193 8.06 -11.92 -6.27
N ASN A 194 7.07 -11.09 -6.56
CA ASN A 194 7.28 -9.71 -7.01
C ASN A 194 7.99 -8.86 -5.95
N ILE A 195 7.65 -9.02 -4.66
CA ILE A 195 8.36 -8.36 -3.57
C ILE A 195 9.83 -8.79 -3.54
N ASN A 196 10.10 -10.09 -3.68
CA ASN A 196 11.46 -10.61 -3.70
C ASN A 196 12.29 -10.07 -4.89
N GLU A 197 11.69 -9.96 -6.07
CA GLU A 197 12.33 -9.35 -7.23
C GLU A 197 12.69 -7.87 -6.99
N ILE A 198 11.77 -7.09 -6.41
CA ILE A 198 12.01 -5.69 -6.06
C ILE A 198 13.11 -5.59 -5.00
N GLN A 199 13.11 -6.44 -3.97
CA GLN A 199 14.16 -6.49 -2.95
C GLN A 199 15.53 -6.83 -3.56
N THR A 200 15.59 -7.75 -4.51
CA THR A 200 16.85 -8.13 -5.19
C THR A 200 17.44 -6.95 -5.98
N ASN A 201 16.58 -6.11 -6.54
CA ASN A 201 16.98 -4.93 -7.32
C ASN A 201 17.31 -3.70 -6.46
N ASN A 202 16.97 -3.72 -5.16
CA ASN A 202 17.19 -2.63 -4.22
C ASN A 202 17.92 -3.11 -2.98
N SER A 203 19.24 -2.94 -2.95
CA SER A 203 20.12 -3.49 -1.92
C SER A 203 19.88 -2.95 -0.50
N ASN A 204 19.20 -1.82 -0.38
CA ASN A 204 18.81 -1.18 0.88
C ASN A 204 17.39 -1.52 1.34
N LEU A 205 16.66 -2.37 0.59
CA LEU A 205 15.34 -2.87 0.94
C LEU A 205 15.43 -4.27 1.56
N PHE A 206 14.87 -4.46 2.74
CA PHE A 206 14.77 -5.74 3.42
C PHE A 206 13.33 -6.03 3.79
N VAL A 207 12.82 -7.17 3.32
CA VAL A 207 11.47 -7.64 3.65
C VAL A 207 11.57 -8.98 4.35
N SER A 208 10.93 -9.09 5.49
CA SER A 208 10.89 -10.31 6.27
C SER A 208 9.50 -10.59 6.81
N TYR A 209 9.22 -11.86 7.03
CA TYR A 209 7.92 -12.32 7.50
C TYR A 209 8.10 -13.20 8.74
N LYS A 210 7.20 -13.09 9.71
CA LYS A 210 7.17 -13.95 10.89
C LYS A 210 5.75 -14.19 11.36
N TYR A 211 5.58 -15.28 12.10
CA TYR A 211 4.40 -15.50 12.92
C TYR A 211 4.68 -15.02 14.33
N GLU A 212 3.79 -14.23 14.89
CA GLU A 212 3.90 -13.74 16.25
C GLU A 212 2.56 -13.84 16.96
N LYS A 213 2.45 -14.77 17.93
CA LYS A 213 1.18 -15.11 18.59
C LYS A 213 0.14 -15.52 17.54
N ASN A 214 -0.91 -14.71 17.38
CA ASN A 214 -2.00 -14.92 16.41
C ASN A 214 -1.94 -13.94 15.24
N LEU A 215 -0.75 -13.40 14.94
CA LEU A 215 -0.53 -12.44 13.87
C LEU A 215 0.47 -12.98 12.86
N PHE A 216 0.19 -12.72 11.58
CA PHE A 216 1.21 -12.73 10.54
C PHE A 216 1.79 -11.33 10.43
N VAL A 217 3.10 -11.21 10.47
CA VAL A 217 3.81 -9.93 10.52
C VAL A 217 4.77 -9.83 9.34
N ALA A 218 4.54 -8.86 8.48
CA ALA A 218 5.47 -8.42 7.45
C ALA A 218 6.26 -7.21 7.96
N THR A 219 7.57 -7.29 7.91
CA THR A 219 8.47 -6.18 8.26
C THR A 219 9.25 -5.78 7.02
N ILE A 220 9.14 -4.51 6.65
CA ILE A 220 9.80 -3.89 5.51
C ILE A 220 10.71 -2.81 6.06
N ILE A 221 12.01 -2.91 5.78
CA ILE A 221 13.05 -1.97 6.26
C ILE A 221 13.71 -1.36 5.02
N VAL A 222 13.80 -0.04 5.02
CA VAL A 222 14.58 0.71 4.05
C VAL A 222 15.71 1.40 4.78
N GLN A 223 16.95 1.06 4.44
CA GLN A 223 18.13 1.73 4.96
C GLN A 223 18.34 3.08 4.23
N GLU A 224 18.81 4.07 5.00
CA GLU A 224 19.09 5.42 4.50
C GLU A 224 20.35 5.46 3.59
#